data_d9849b5110129cba121ea3ee9aef786a
#
_entry.id   d9849b5110129cba121ea3ee9aef786a
#
_cell.length_a   1.000
_cell.length_b   1.000
_cell.length_c   1.000
_cell.angle_alpha   90.00
_cell.angle_beta   90.00
_cell.angle_gamma   90.00
#
_symmetry.space_group_name_H-M   'P 1'
#
loop_
_entity.id
_entity.type
_entity.pdbx_description
1 polymer ?
#
loop_
_entity_poly.entity_id
_entity_poly.type
_entity_poly.pdbx_seq_one_letter_code
_entity_poly.pdbx_strand_id
1 'polypeptide(L)'
;MNSPMVNMKAPKVPAPLRYSVDLDAIPVLLAACQNLRDKLVVSLLADTGLRLSELASLRVGDIDLEESSIAVWGKGAKQRKVCFGPFTQVLLEKYLDEHRPTDGLLGLKPRGVAQVLVGLESLTGIKCNAHSFRRTFATESVRNGMNLFHVQSLLGHSSLTMTRIYAEQVNSEDAIKAYRAVVR
;
A
#
# COMPACT_ATOMS: atom_id res chain seq x y z
N MET A 1 48.09 26.44 1.57
CA MET A 1 47.96 25.11 0.93
C MET A 1 46.54 24.63 1.15
N ASN A 2 45.69 24.60 0.12
CA ASN A 2 44.33 24.09 0.24
C ASN A 2 44.41 22.57 0.21
N SER A 3 43.81 21.95 1.21
CA SER A 3 43.72 20.49 1.31
C SER A 3 42.97 19.89 0.08
N PRO A 4 43.51 18.84 -0.57
CA PRO A 4 42.85 18.19 -1.71
C PRO A 4 41.49 17.57 -1.39
N MET A 5 41.12 17.47 -0.11
CA MET A 5 39.87 16.86 0.34
C MET A 5 38.63 17.78 0.30
N VAL A 6 38.80 19.08 0.00
CA VAL A 6 37.71 20.06 0.01
C VAL A 6 36.62 19.76 -1.05
N ASN A 7 36.91 18.98 -2.07
CA ASN A 7 36.00 18.65 -3.18
C ASN A 7 35.52 17.18 -3.21
N MET A 8 35.85 16.36 -2.22
CA MET A 8 35.37 14.99 -2.16
C MET A 8 33.93 14.97 -1.66
N LYS A 9 32.99 14.68 -2.57
CA LYS A 9 31.62 14.34 -2.16
C LYS A 9 31.68 13.01 -1.40
N ALA A 10 31.15 13.00 -0.17
CA ALA A 10 31.01 11.77 0.59
C ALA A 10 30.30 10.69 -0.26
N PRO A 11 30.76 9.43 -0.23
CA PRO A 11 30.09 8.35 -0.94
C PRO A 11 28.64 8.27 -0.49
N LYS A 12 27.71 8.16 -1.45
CA LYS A 12 26.28 7.94 -1.13
C LYS A 12 26.17 6.59 -0.44
N VAL A 13 25.99 6.60 0.86
CA VAL A 13 25.63 5.39 1.61
C VAL A 13 24.28 4.90 1.07
N PRO A 14 24.15 3.63 0.63
CA PRO A 14 22.86 3.08 0.22
C PRO A 14 21.85 3.30 1.35
N ALA A 15 20.70 3.86 1.03
CA ALA A 15 19.66 4.01 2.02
C ALA A 15 19.27 2.59 2.55
N PRO A 16 19.18 2.38 3.86
CA PRO A 16 18.81 1.07 4.40
C PRO A 16 17.48 0.62 3.79
N LEU A 17 17.40 -0.69 3.46
CA LEU A 17 16.17 -1.31 2.98
C LEU A 17 15.04 -0.98 3.95
N ARG A 18 14.09 -0.19 3.49
CA ARG A 18 12.97 0.22 4.33
C ARG A 18 12.04 -0.97 4.48
N TYR A 19 11.63 -1.26 5.69
CA TYR A 19 10.77 -2.36 6.09
C TYR A 19 9.45 -2.41 5.27
N SER A 20 9.06 -3.60 4.83
CA SER A 20 7.76 -3.96 4.27
C SER A 20 7.08 -5.00 5.18
N VAL A 21 5.77 -5.08 5.17
CA VAL A 21 5.03 -6.14 5.87
C VAL A 21 5.12 -7.42 5.04
N ASP A 22 5.51 -8.53 5.65
CA ASP A 22 5.53 -9.83 4.96
C ASP A 22 4.10 -10.29 4.64
N LEU A 23 3.91 -10.98 3.52
CA LEU A 23 2.58 -11.47 3.12
C LEU A 23 1.96 -12.36 4.18
N ASP A 24 2.74 -13.27 4.78
CA ASP A 24 2.30 -14.20 5.82
C ASP A 24 1.91 -13.49 7.13
N ALA A 25 2.40 -12.27 7.34
CA ALA A 25 2.03 -11.45 8.49
C ALA A 25 0.64 -10.79 8.34
N ILE A 26 0.15 -10.60 7.11
CA ILE A 26 -1.15 -9.94 6.87
C ILE A 26 -2.32 -10.72 7.48
N PRO A 27 -2.45 -12.05 7.30
CA PRO A 27 -3.48 -12.84 7.97
C PRO A 27 -3.41 -12.77 9.50
N VAL A 28 -2.20 -12.72 10.08
CA VAL A 28 -2.01 -12.59 11.53
C VAL A 28 -2.50 -11.23 12.02
N LEU A 29 -2.17 -10.15 11.33
CA LEU A 29 -2.67 -8.81 11.63
C LEU A 29 -4.19 -8.73 11.51
N LEU A 30 -4.78 -9.32 10.47
CA LEU A 30 -6.24 -9.38 10.29
C LEU A 30 -6.94 -10.16 11.41
N ALA A 31 -6.33 -11.28 11.86
CA ALA A 31 -6.86 -12.08 12.97
C ALA A 31 -6.79 -11.33 14.32
N ALA A 32 -5.77 -10.50 14.51
CA ALA A 32 -5.61 -9.69 15.72
C ALA A 32 -6.56 -8.49 15.79
N CYS A 33 -7.19 -8.09 14.69
CA CYS A 33 -8.17 -7.00 14.67
C CYS A 33 -9.42 -7.37 15.47
N GLN A 34 -9.78 -6.54 16.45
CA GLN A 34 -10.92 -6.80 17.34
C GLN A 34 -12.28 -6.38 16.75
N ASN A 35 -12.29 -5.56 15.71
CA ASN A 35 -13.50 -5.06 15.08
C ASN A 35 -13.37 -5.00 13.56
N LEU A 36 -14.51 -4.88 12.88
CA LEU A 36 -14.58 -4.91 11.42
C LEU A 36 -13.88 -3.70 10.77
N ARG A 37 -13.95 -2.52 11.40
CA ARG A 37 -13.30 -1.31 10.91
C ARG A 37 -11.77 -1.48 10.86
N ASP A 38 -11.17 -2.05 11.89
CA ASP A 38 -9.72 -2.23 11.96
C ASP A 38 -9.26 -3.31 10.96
N LYS A 39 -10.07 -4.37 10.74
CA LYS A 39 -9.86 -5.33 9.64
C LYS A 39 -9.88 -4.64 8.29
N LEU A 40 -10.83 -3.74 8.08
CA LEU A 40 -10.95 -2.99 6.83
C LEU A 40 -9.77 -2.04 6.62
N VAL A 41 -9.23 -1.42 7.67
CA VAL A 41 -8.00 -0.61 7.60
C VAL A 41 -6.83 -1.45 7.08
N VAL A 42 -6.59 -2.62 7.66
CA VAL A 42 -5.49 -3.53 7.25
C VAL A 42 -5.67 -4.01 5.82
N SER A 43 -6.87 -4.48 5.49
CA SER A 43 -7.22 -5.04 4.18
C SER A 43 -7.06 -4.01 3.07
N LEU A 44 -7.61 -2.80 3.25
CA LEU A 44 -7.48 -1.71 2.27
C LEU A 44 -6.02 -1.29 2.07
N LEU A 45 -5.24 -1.16 3.15
CA LEU A 45 -3.81 -0.82 3.02
C LEU A 45 -3.03 -1.89 2.25
N ALA A 46 -3.32 -3.17 2.50
CA ALA A 46 -2.65 -4.29 1.85
C ALA A 46 -3.00 -4.37 0.35
N ASP A 47 -4.28 -4.27 0.00
CA ASP A 47 -4.77 -4.44 -1.38
C ASP A 47 -4.51 -3.24 -2.28
N THR A 48 -4.51 -2.03 -1.73
CA THR A 48 -4.51 -0.82 -2.55
C THR A 48 -3.22 0.01 -2.45
N GLY A 49 -2.42 -0.24 -1.43
CA GLY A 49 -1.23 0.55 -1.14
C GLY A 49 -1.51 2.05 -0.89
N LEU A 50 -2.69 2.40 -0.40
CA LEU A 50 -3.08 3.78 -0.09
C LEU A 50 -2.13 4.44 0.91
N ARG A 51 -1.98 5.76 0.79
CA ARG A 51 -1.34 6.55 1.85
C ARG A 51 -2.27 6.64 3.05
N LEU A 52 -1.69 6.80 4.23
CA LEU A 52 -2.45 6.93 5.48
C LEU A 52 -3.53 8.03 5.40
N SER A 53 -3.18 9.19 4.85
CA SER A 53 -4.10 10.30 4.67
C SER A 53 -5.19 10.02 3.62
N GLU A 54 -4.85 9.32 2.55
CA GLU A 54 -5.79 8.90 1.51
C GLU A 54 -6.84 7.95 2.10
N LEU A 55 -6.40 6.92 2.81
CA LEU A 55 -7.32 5.97 3.48
C LEU A 55 -8.23 6.67 4.49
N ALA A 56 -7.67 7.57 5.31
CA ALA A 56 -8.47 8.30 6.31
C ALA A 56 -9.50 9.28 5.70
N SER A 57 -9.28 9.74 4.47
CA SER A 57 -10.17 10.66 3.77
C SER A 57 -11.15 9.99 2.81
N LEU A 58 -11.14 8.65 2.70
CA LEU A 58 -12.07 7.92 1.84
C LEU A 58 -13.52 8.18 2.24
N ARG A 59 -14.37 8.37 1.24
CA ARG A 59 -15.81 8.51 1.39
C ARG A 59 -16.52 7.29 0.83
N VAL A 60 -17.74 7.06 1.28
CA VAL A 60 -18.58 5.98 0.74
C VAL A 60 -18.77 6.13 -0.77
N GLY A 61 -18.98 7.35 -1.25
CA GLY A 61 -19.14 7.63 -2.68
C GLY A 61 -17.89 7.45 -3.54
N ASP A 62 -16.72 7.25 -2.93
CA ASP A 62 -15.48 6.94 -3.67
C ASP A 62 -15.38 5.45 -4.04
N ILE A 63 -16.25 4.59 -3.49
CA ILE A 63 -16.20 3.13 -3.60
C ILE A 63 -17.17 2.68 -4.70
N ASP A 64 -16.64 1.90 -5.61
CA ASP A 64 -17.38 1.20 -6.66
C ASP A 64 -17.27 -0.31 -6.39
N LEU A 65 -18.32 -0.91 -5.81
CA LEU A 65 -18.35 -2.33 -5.47
C LEU A 65 -18.50 -3.20 -6.73
N GLU A 66 -19.15 -2.71 -7.79
CA GLU A 66 -19.32 -3.47 -9.04
C GLU A 66 -17.98 -3.64 -9.76
N GLU A 67 -17.19 -2.56 -9.83
CA GLU A 67 -15.87 -2.54 -10.45
C GLU A 67 -14.73 -2.96 -9.47
N SER A 68 -15.05 -3.27 -8.21
CA SER A 68 -14.08 -3.54 -7.14
C SER A 68 -12.97 -2.47 -7.08
N SER A 69 -13.36 -1.20 -7.16
CA SER A 69 -12.43 -0.08 -7.28
C SER A 69 -12.74 1.08 -6.33
N ILE A 70 -11.73 1.91 -6.10
CA ILE A 70 -11.83 3.11 -5.25
C ILE A 70 -11.23 4.30 -6.01
N ALA A 71 -11.97 5.39 -6.07
CA ALA A 71 -11.48 6.67 -6.56
C ALA A 71 -10.69 7.38 -5.45
N VAL A 72 -9.43 7.68 -5.71
CA VAL A 72 -8.51 8.28 -4.72
C VAL A 72 -8.04 9.64 -5.21
N TRP A 73 -8.19 10.64 -4.36
CA TRP A 73 -7.74 12.00 -4.63
C TRP A 73 -6.31 12.23 -4.14
N GLY A 74 -5.42 12.59 -5.05
CA GLY A 74 -4.02 12.89 -4.76
C GLY A 74 -3.73 14.38 -4.69
N LYS A 75 -2.45 14.72 -4.50
CA LYS A 75 -1.97 16.11 -4.49
C LYS A 75 -2.26 16.78 -5.84
N GLY A 76 -2.85 18.00 -5.79
CA GLY A 76 -3.19 18.77 -6.99
C GLY A 76 -4.50 18.33 -7.65
N ALA A 77 -5.45 17.80 -6.89
CA ALA A 77 -6.78 17.36 -7.36
C ALA A 77 -6.73 16.30 -8.50
N LYS A 78 -5.61 15.58 -8.63
CA LYS A 78 -5.53 14.47 -9.56
C LYS A 78 -6.18 13.22 -8.95
N GLN A 79 -7.19 12.72 -9.63
CA GLN A 79 -7.85 11.47 -9.25
C GLN A 79 -7.14 10.27 -9.89
N ARG A 80 -7.06 9.16 -9.15
CA ARG A 80 -6.69 7.85 -9.67
C ARG A 80 -7.65 6.80 -9.14
N LYS A 81 -7.80 5.71 -9.87
CA LYS A 81 -8.51 4.52 -9.38
C LYS A 81 -7.48 3.50 -8.84
N VAL A 82 -7.82 2.83 -7.76
CA VAL A 82 -7.14 1.66 -7.23
C VAL A 82 -8.14 0.52 -7.12
N CYS A 83 -7.67 -0.73 -7.20
CA CYS A 83 -8.54 -1.90 -7.11
C CYS A 83 -8.30 -2.62 -5.79
N PHE A 84 -9.32 -3.36 -5.33
CA PHE A 84 -9.23 -4.24 -4.17
C PHE A 84 -9.70 -5.65 -4.53
N GLY A 85 -9.24 -6.63 -3.74
CA GLY A 85 -9.55 -8.03 -3.97
C GLY A 85 -10.88 -8.48 -3.35
N PRO A 86 -11.31 -9.72 -3.64
CA PRO A 86 -12.61 -10.26 -3.18
C PRO A 86 -12.75 -10.28 -1.64
N PHE A 87 -11.66 -10.52 -0.92
CA PHE A 87 -11.68 -10.50 0.54
C PHE A 87 -12.00 -9.11 1.09
N THR A 88 -11.36 -8.08 0.55
CA THR A 88 -11.63 -6.69 0.92
C THR A 88 -13.03 -6.26 0.52
N GLN A 89 -13.54 -6.75 -0.61
CA GLN A 89 -14.91 -6.50 -1.04
C GLN A 89 -15.92 -7.01 -0.01
N VAL A 90 -15.82 -8.28 0.41
CA VAL A 90 -16.71 -8.86 1.43
C VAL A 90 -16.65 -8.06 2.74
N LEU A 91 -15.46 -7.62 3.15
CA LEU A 91 -15.33 -6.78 4.34
C LEU A 91 -15.98 -5.41 4.17
N LEU A 92 -15.84 -4.79 2.99
CA LEU A 92 -16.48 -3.50 2.67
C LEU A 92 -17.99 -3.60 2.68
N GLU A 93 -18.56 -4.59 1.98
CA GLU A 93 -20.00 -4.82 1.94
C GLU A 93 -20.55 -4.99 3.35
N LYS A 94 -19.95 -5.87 4.15
CA LYS A 94 -20.33 -6.10 5.53
C LYS A 94 -20.21 -4.82 6.38
N TYR A 95 -19.12 -4.08 6.23
CA TYR A 95 -18.90 -2.85 6.98
C TYR A 95 -19.94 -1.77 6.64
N LEU A 96 -20.25 -1.61 5.36
CA LEU A 96 -21.26 -0.65 4.88
C LEU A 96 -22.67 -0.99 5.37
N ASP A 97 -23.00 -2.28 5.41
CA ASP A 97 -24.31 -2.74 5.92
C ASP A 97 -24.43 -2.52 7.44
N GLU A 98 -23.44 -2.94 8.22
CA GLU A 98 -23.47 -2.85 9.69
C GLU A 98 -23.34 -1.41 10.21
N HIS A 99 -22.44 -0.58 9.63
CA HIS A 99 -22.10 0.73 10.18
C HIS A 99 -22.83 1.88 9.48
N ARG A 100 -23.31 1.70 8.23
CA ARG A 100 -24.04 2.68 7.42
C ARG A 100 -23.42 4.08 7.45
N PRO A 101 -22.13 4.22 7.16
CA PRO A 101 -21.46 5.53 7.17
C PRO A 101 -22.09 6.44 6.11
N THR A 102 -22.33 7.72 6.47
CA THR A 102 -23.02 8.66 5.59
C THR A 102 -22.09 9.46 4.67
N ASP A 103 -20.84 9.65 5.04
CA ASP A 103 -19.84 10.39 4.26
C ASP A 103 -18.46 9.73 4.35
N GLY A 104 -17.70 9.94 5.41
CA GLY A 104 -16.39 9.34 5.61
C GLY A 104 -16.48 7.84 5.89
N LEU A 105 -15.80 7.02 5.09
CA LEU A 105 -15.88 5.56 5.19
C LEU A 105 -15.56 5.05 6.60
N LEU A 106 -14.39 5.41 7.14
CA LEU A 106 -13.91 4.86 8.41
C LEU A 106 -14.25 5.74 9.63
N GLY A 107 -14.64 6.99 9.43
CA GLY A 107 -14.83 7.96 10.51
C GLY A 107 -13.55 8.25 11.31
N LEU A 108 -12.38 7.96 10.75
CA LEU A 108 -11.08 8.13 11.38
C LEU A 108 -10.27 9.26 10.74
N LYS A 109 -9.63 10.07 11.57
CA LYS A 109 -8.56 10.98 11.13
C LYS A 109 -7.26 10.18 10.87
N PRO A 110 -6.28 10.72 10.11
CA PRO A 110 -5.02 10.02 9.86
C PRO A 110 -4.34 9.48 11.12
N ARG A 111 -4.36 10.23 12.22
CA ARG A 111 -3.83 9.79 13.50
C ARG A 111 -4.56 8.56 14.05
N GLY A 112 -5.88 8.48 13.88
CA GLY A 112 -6.68 7.32 14.29
C GLY A 112 -6.31 6.06 13.51
N VAL A 113 -6.14 6.16 12.19
CA VAL A 113 -5.65 5.05 11.37
C VAL A 113 -4.25 4.60 11.82
N ALA A 114 -3.35 5.55 12.11
CA ALA A 114 -2.02 5.22 12.63
C ALA A 114 -2.09 4.50 13.98
N GLN A 115 -3.00 4.90 14.88
CA GLN A 115 -3.19 4.25 16.18
C GLN A 115 -3.67 2.81 16.07
N VAL A 116 -4.55 2.49 15.10
CA VAL A 116 -4.95 1.10 14.82
C VAL A 116 -3.70 0.25 14.52
N LEU A 117 -2.81 0.73 13.64
CA LEU A 117 -1.60 -0.01 13.26
C LEU A 117 -0.61 -0.14 14.43
N VAL A 118 -0.44 0.90 15.25
CA VAL A 118 0.38 0.85 16.48
C VAL A 118 -0.20 -0.16 17.48
N GLY A 119 -1.52 -0.20 17.65
CA GLY A 119 -2.19 -1.19 18.49
C GLY A 119 -1.94 -2.62 18.01
N LEU A 120 -2.04 -2.87 16.69
CA LEU A 120 -1.77 -4.17 16.10
C LEU A 120 -0.29 -4.58 16.27
N GLU A 121 0.66 -3.65 16.07
CA GLU A 121 2.08 -3.90 16.34
C GLU A 121 2.30 -4.29 17.80
N SER A 122 1.65 -3.62 18.75
CA SER A 122 1.76 -3.94 20.19
C SER A 122 1.18 -5.31 20.53
N LEU A 123 0.11 -5.72 19.87
CA LEU A 123 -0.55 -7.02 20.12
C LEU A 123 0.18 -8.20 19.48
N THR A 124 0.74 -8.00 18.28
CA THR A 124 1.31 -9.10 17.48
C THR A 124 2.83 -9.14 17.47
N GLY A 125 3.49 -8.05 17.86
CA GLY A 125 4.93 -7.85 17.65
C GLY A 125 5.32 -7.59 16.19
N ILE A 126 4.35 -7.60 15.26
CA ILE A 126 4.58 -7.38 13.85
C ILE A 126 4.62 -5.89 13.56
N LYS A 127 5.80 -5.41 13.20
CA LYS A 127 5.99 -4.01 12.84
C LYS A 127 5.21 -3.65 11.58
N CYS A 128 4.29 -2.69 11.68
CA CYS A 128 3.45 -2.28 10.54
C CYS A 128 3.09 -0.79 10.57
N ASN A 129 3.04 -0.19 9.40
CA ASN A 129 2.53 1.16 9.17
C ASN A 129 2.06 1.28 7.71
N ALA A 130 1.31 2.34 7.38
CA ALA A 130 0.77 2.51 6.04
C ALA A 130 1.84 2.50 4.93
N HIS A 131 3.05 2.99 5.21
CA HIS A 131 4.14 2.95 4.24
C HIS A 131 4.74 1.55 4.05
N SER A 132 4.74 0.71 5.10
CA SER A 132 5.20 -0.68 4.98
C SER A 132 4.22 -1.51 4.15
N PHE A 133 2.90 -1.37 4.36
CA PHE A 133 1.88 -1.98 3.51
C PHE A 133 1.99 -1.53 2.05
N ARG A 134 2.18 -0.23 1.83
CA ARG A 134 2.34 0.31 0.48
C ARG A 134 3.58 -0.25 -0.23
N ARG A 135 4.66 -0.53 0.50
CA ARG A 135 5.84 -1.22 -0.05
C ARG A 135 5.53 -2.66 -0.39
N THR A 136 4.85 -3.38 0.51
CA THR A 136 4.38 -4.75 0.25
C THR A 136 3.54 -4.79 -1.03
N PHE A 137 2.52 -3.96 -1.13
CA PHE A 137 1.69 -3.85 -2.33
C PHE A 137 2.52 -3.62 -3.59
N ALA A 138 3.45 -2.66 -3.57
CA ALA A 138 4.28 -2.34 -4.71
C ALA A 138 5.19 -3.50 -5.14
N THR A 139 5.87 -4.13 -4.17
CA THR A 139 6.78 -5.25 -4.42
C THR A 139 6.03 -6.46 -4.94
N GLU A 140 4.92 -6.82 -4.31
CA GLU A 140 4.11 -7.97 -4.72
C GLU A 140 3.43 -7.74 -6.08
N SER A 141 2.98 -6.53 -6.37
CA SER A 141 2.46 -6.20 -7.70
C SER A 141 3.51 -6.43 -8.79
N VAL A 142 4.76 -6.02 -8.56
CA VAL A 142 5.84 -6.24 -9.52
C VAL A 142 6.21 -7.73 -9.60
N ARG A 143 6.30 -8.45 -8.47
CA ARG A 143 6.55 -9.91 -8.42
C ARG A 143 5.49 -10.70 -9.20
N ASN A 144 4.24 -10.28 -9.10
CA ASN A 144 3.12 -10.86 -9.84
C ASN A 144 3.08 -10.44 -11.33
N GLY A 145 4.11 -9.76 -11.83
CA GLY A 145 4.27 -9.40 -13.23
C GLY A 145 3.57 -8.12 -13.68
N MET A 146 3.07 -7.31 -12.73
CA MET A 146 2.50 -6.00 -13.08
C MET A 146 3.58 -5.07 -13.61
N ASN A 147 3.30 -4.40 -14.73
CA ASN A 147 4.21 -3.42 -15.29
C ASN A 147 4.46 -2.26 -14.32
N LEU A 148 5.72 -1.83 -14.24
CA LEU A 148 6.15 -0.80 -13.30
C LEU A 148 5.40 0.54 -13.48
N PHE A 149 5.00 0.89 -14.69
CA PHE A 149 4.17 2.06 -14.97
C PHE A 149 2.76 1.93 -14.40
N HIS A 150 2.18 0.73 -14.41
CA HIS A 150 0.89 0.47 -13.79
C HIS A 150 1.00 0.59 -12.26
N VAL A 151 2.02 0.01 -11.65
CA VAL A 151 2.28 0.17 -10.21
C VAL A 151 2.47 1.64 -9.84
N GLN A 152 3.22 2.40 -10.66
CA GLN A 152 3.39 3.84 -10.47
C GLN A 152 2.05 4.58 -10.51
N SER A 153 1.20 4.25 -11.49
CA SER A 153 -0.13 4.85 -11.64
C SER A 153 -1.02 4.57 -10.44
N LEU A 154 -1.13 3.30 -10.02
CA LEU A 154 -1.92 2.88 -8.86
C LEU A 154 -1.45 3.57 -7.57
N LEU A 155 -0.14 3.68 -7.38
CA LEU A 155 0.43 4.34 -6.22
C LEU A 155 0.35 5.88 -6.30
N GLY A 156 0.17 6.46 -7.48
CA GLY A 156 0.20 7.91 -7.68
C GLY A 156 1.58 8.49 -7.36
N HIS A 157 2.66 7.84 -7.85
CA HIS A 157 4.00 8.35 -7.78
C HIS A 157 4.26 9.33 -8.93
N SER A 158 4.74 10.52 -8.61
CA SER A 158 5.09 11.54 -9.62
C SER A 158 6.35 11.21 -10.40
N SER A 159 7.16 10.25 -9.91
CA SER A 159 8.43 9.84 -10.52
C SER A 159 8.59 8.33 -10.49
N LEU A 160 9.07 7.75 -11.60
CA LEU A 160 9.45 6.34 -11.70
C LEU A 160 10.57 5.95 -10.74
N THR A 161 11.45 6.88 -10.39
CA THR A 161 12.54 6.62 -9.45
C THR A 161 12.03 6.07 -8.12
N MET A 162 10.88 6.55 -7.65
CA MET A 162 10.27 6.03 -6.42
C MET A 162 9.71 4.61 -6.57
N THR A 163 9.28 4.24 -7.77
CA THR A 163 8.72 2.90 -8.05
C THR A 163 9.83 1.90 -8.41
N ARG A 164 10.92 2.36 -9.02
CA ARG A 164 12.07 1.53 -9.42
C ARG A 164 12.70 0.77 -8.24
N ILE A 165 12.70 1.36 -7.04
CA ILE A 165 13.23 0.74 -5.82
C ILE A 165 12.55 -0.62 -5.54
N TYR A 166 11.29 -0.79 -5.94
CA TYR A 166 10.56 -2.05 -5.77
C TYR A 166 10.95 -3.09 -6.82
N ALA A 167 11.28 -2.66 -8.04
CA ALA A 167 11.77 -3.55 -9.08
C ALA A 167 13.14 -4.16 -8.74
N GLU A 168 13.97 -3.46 -7.98
CA GLU A 168 15.26 -3.95 -7.51
C GLU A 168 15.12 -5.09 -6.49
N GLN A 169 13.94 -5.30 -5.92
CA GLN A 169 13.63 -6.41 -5.00
C GLN A 169 13.10 -7.66 -5.71
N VAL A 170 12.86 -7.58 -7.03
CA VAL A 170 12.38 -8.67 -7.86
C VAL A 170 13.59 -9.41 -8.44
N ASN A 171 13.64 -10.71 -8.25
CA ASN A 171 14.72 -11.56 -8.73
C ASN A 171 14.38 -12.20 -10.09
N SER A 172 15.33 -12.97 -10.65
CA SER A 172 15.13 -13.65 -11.93
C SER A 172 14.04 -14.73 -11.88
N GLU A 173 13.78 -15.33 -10.74
CA GLU A 173 12.71 -16.32 -10.57
C GLU A 173 11.33 -15.68 -10.67
N ASP A 174 11.15 -14.50 -10.08
CA ASP A 174 9.92 -13.71 -10.22
C ASP A 174 9.70 -13.31 -11.68
N ALA A 175 10.77 -12.92 -12.39
CA ALA A 175 10.72 -12.59 -13.81
C ALA A 175 10.33 -13.80 -14.67
N ILE A 176 10.83 -15.00 -14.35
CA ILE A 176 10.47 -16.26 -15.03
C ILE A 176 8.99 -16.58 -14.82
N LYS A 177 8.47 -16.45 -13.60
CA LYS A 177 7.04 -16.67 -13.29
C LYS A 177 6.13 -15.70 -14.05
N ALA A 178 6.57 -14.47 -14.26
CA ALA A 178 5.84 -13.44 -14.99
C ALA A 178 5.95 -13.58 -16.50
N TYR A 179 6.92 -14.38 -17.02
CA TYR A 179 7.17 -14.53 -18.45
C TYR A 179 5.94 -15.08 -19.17
N ARG A 180 5.64 -14.48 -20.32
CA ARG A 180 4.62 -14.94 -21.28
C ARG A 180 5.30 -15.10 -22.62
N ALA A 181 5.17 -16.27 -23.23
CA ALA A 181 5.76 -16.55 -24.53
C ALA A 181 5.21 -15.58 -25.58
N VAL A 182 6.11 -15.02 -26.40
CA VAL A 182 5.76 -14.12 -27.52
C VAL A 182 5.23 -14.92 -28.72
N VAL A 183 5.81 -16.10 -28.95
CA VAL A 183 5.33 -17.03 -29.96
C VAL A 183 4.31 -17.97 -29.30
N ARG A 184 3.10 -18.02 -29.86
CA ARG A 184 1.99 -18.87 -29.44
C ARG A 184 1.71 -19.95 -30.46
#